data_e8c12d773b5bc5e15861b608c50b6ff1
#
_entry.id   e8c12d773b5bc5e15861b608c50b6ff1
#
_cell.length_a   1.000
_cell.length_b   1.000
_cell.length_c   1.000
_cell.angle_alpha   90.00
_cell.angle_beta   90.00
_cell.angle_gamma   90.00
#
_symmetry.space_group_name_H-M   'P 1'
#
loop_
_entity.id
_entity.type
_entity.pdbx_description
1 polymer ?
#
loop_
_entity_poly.entity_id
_entity_poly.type
_entity_poly.pdbx_seq_one_letter_code
_entity_poly.pdbx_strand_id
1 'polypeptide(L)'
;MKIVGNISVHPPLPQAIGRLQELAYNLWWTWTPDAQALYESIDKELWEQVGENPVKFLRTVSLQRLQETSRNDDYLKLYHSVLQRFDAYMAEDADTWFKRNSPGRQNEMIAYFSAEFGLHEALPIYSGGLGILSGDHCKEASDMGLPLVGVGFLYPQGYFTQQINAKGGQEAIYEKIDFSEAPATQAVDPEGNPVVVHVDLPGRTVYAKVWKIQVGRVVLYLMDTDVEQNAHQDRELSARLYGGDSEMRISQEYVLGIAGVRTLRALGYEPTVWHMNEGLWAPGLAAPGTDAPSLLEICRGPTRRNRDLYGLIDKAICRPS
;
A
#
# COMPACT_ATOMS: atom_id res chain seq x y z
N MET A 1 5.19 37.68 10.29
CA MET A 1 5.72 37.06 9.07
C MET A 1 4.94 35.73 8.90
N LYS A 2 4.13 35.59 7.85
CA LYS A 2 3.39 34.33 7.60
C LYS A 2 4.31 33.44 6.77
N ILE A 3 4.70 32.26 7.29
CA ILE A 3 5.38 31.24 6.50
C ILE A 3 4.35 30.66 5.55
N VAL A 4 4.55 30.84 4.25
CA VAL A 4 3.58 30.43 3.20
C VAL A 4 3.83 28.98 2.75
N GLY A 5 4.97 28.39 3.10
CA GLY A 5 5.34 27.01 2.82
C GLY A 5 6.84 26.78 3.04
N ASN A 6 7.22 25.52 3.24
CA ASN A 6 8.61 25.09 3.24
C ASN A 6 8.92 24.46 1.88
N ILE A 7 9.99 24.91 1.23
CA ILE A 7 10.53 24.28 0.02
C ILE A 7 11.72 23.44 0.48
N SER A 8 11.61 22.12 0.37
CA SER A 8 12.71 21.19 0.58
C SER A 8 13.34 20.87 -0.76
N VAL A 9 14.61 21.21 -0.95
CA VAL A 9 15.36 20.90 -2.18
C VAL A 9 16.29 19.72 -1.86
N HIS A 10 16.00 18.58 -2.47
CA HIS A 10 16.87 17.42 -2.40
C HIS A 10 17.75 17.37 -3.67
N PRO A 11 19.07 17.25 -3.55
CA PRO A 11 19.93 17.11 -4.71
C PRO A 11 19.59 15.79 -5.43
N PRO A 12 19.66 15.76 -6.77
CA PRO A 12 19.41 14.53 -7.52
C PRO A 12 20.47 13.48 -7.15
N LEU A 13 20.06 12.21 -7.13
CA LEU A 13 20.96 11.08 -6.93
C LEU A 13 22.03 11.07 -8.05
N PRO A 14 23.28 10.66 -7.76
CA PRO A 14 24.27 10.40 -8.79
C PRO A 14 23.73 9.42 -9.83
N GLN A 15 23.97 9.70 -11.11
CA GLN A 15 23.39 8.92 -12.22
C GLN A 15 23.68 7.41 -12.10
N ALA A 16 24.89 7.03 -11.63
CA ALA A 16 25.28 5.64 -11.48
C ALA A 16 24.40 4.83 -10.51
N ILE A 17 23.72 5.51 -9.55
CA ILE A 17 22.88 4.90 -8.52
C ILE A 17 21.45 5.50 -8.50
N GLY A 18 21.04 6.13 -9.59
CA GLY A 18 19.77 6.88 -9.67
C GLY A 18 18.51 6.05 -9.44
N ARG A 19 18.55 4.75 -9.76
CA ARG A 19 17.41 3.84 -9.59
C ARG A 19 17.17 3.39 -8.14
N LEU A 20 18.02 3.82 -7.18
CA LEU A 20 17.70 3.61 -5.74
C LEU A 20 16.37 4.22 -5.36
N GLN A 21 15.98 5.34 -5.98
CA GLN A 21 14.67 5.96 -5.74
C GLN A 21 13.52 5.06 -6.23
N GLU A 22 13.66 4.41 -7.38
CA GLU A 22 12.66 3.47 -7.89
C GLU A 22 12.47 2.28 -6.93
N LEU A 23 13.58 1.70 -6.46
CA LEU A 23 13.55 0.63 -5.46
C LEU A 23 12.89 1.10 -4.15
N ALA A 24 13.19 2.32 -3.68
CA ALA A 24 12.64 2.86 -2.44
C ALA A 24 11.09 2.95 -2.46
N TYR A 25 10.50 3.19 -3.62
CA TYR A 25 9.05 3.27 -3.81
C TYR A 25 8.38 1.94 -4.18
N ASN A 26 9.14 0.85 -4.31
CA ASN A 26 8.57 -0.49 -4.46
C ASN A 26 8.94 -1.37 -3.26
N LEU A 27 7.95 -1.71 -2.44
CA LEU A 27 8.15 -2.46 -1.21
C LEU A 27 8.72 -3.88 -1.40
N TRP A 28 9.04 -4.30 -2.63
CA TRP A 28 9.80 -5.53 -2.91
C TRP A 28 11.10 -5.63 -2.10
N TRP A 29 11.75 -4.51 -1.82
CA TRP A 29 12.95 -4.46 -1.00
C TRP A 29 12.71 -4.98 0.43
N THR A 30 11.47 -4.92 0.97
CA THR A 30 11.19 -5.29 2.38
C THR A 30 11.37 -6.78 2.66
N TRP A 31 11.30 -7.63 1.64
CA TRP A 31 11.55 -9.08 1.75
C TRP A 31 12.74 -9.54 0.88
N THR A 32 13.57 -8.59 0.44
CA THR A 32 14.77 -8.85 -0.35
C THR A 32 16.01 -8.31 0.38
N PRO A 33 16.73 -9.15 1.16
CA PRO A 33 17.84 -8.71 2.00
C PRO A 33 18.94 -7.94 1.25
N ASP A 34 19.30 -8.36 0.02
CA ASP A 34 20.32 -7.67 -0.78
C ASP A 34 19.86 -6.25 -1.18
N ALA A 35 18.56 -6.04 -1.34
CA ALA A 35 18.02 -4.70 -1.64
C ALA A 35 18.07 -3.78 -0.40
N GLN A 36 17.87 -4.33 0.81
CA GLN A 36 18.07 -3.61 2.06
C GLN A 36 19.55 -3.26 2.25
N ALA A 37 20.45 -4.20 1.97
CA ALA A 37 21.89 -4.01 2.06
C ALA A 37 22.41 -2.86 1.17
N LEU A 38 21.72 -2.49 0.10
CA LEU A 38 22.07 -1.33 -0.72
C LEU A 38 22.02 -0.02 0.10
N TYR A 39 20.99 0.16 0.94
CA TYR A 39 20.85 1.36 1.75
C TYR A 39 21.77 1.30 2.98
N GLU A 40 21.80 0.16 3.66
CA GLU A 40 22.63 -0.07 4.83
C GLU A 40 24.12 0.18 4.53
N SER A 41 24.63 -0.27 3.37
CA SER A 41 26.03 -0.12 2.99
C SER A 41 26.43 1.32 2.60
N ILE A 42 25.50 2.20 2.32
CA ILE A 42 25.78 3.63 2.12
C ILE A 42 26.09 4.31 3.46
N ASP A 43 25.21 4.13 4.45
CA ASP A 43 25.34 4.68 5.79
C ASP A 43 24.48 3.88 6.78
N LYS A 44 25.11 2.94 7.49
CA LYS A 44 24.42 2.02 8.40
C LYS A 44 23.76 2.75 9.58
N GLU A 45 24.45 3.71 10.19
CA GLU A 45 23.93 4.45 11.34
C GLU A 45 22.69 5.25 10.95
N LEU A 46 22.75 5.94 9.81
CA LEU A 46 21.60 6.68 9.28
C LEU A 46 20.45 5.73 8.92
N TRP A 47 20.73 4.55 8.31
CA TRP A 47 19.73 3.55 7.95
C TRP A 47 18.91 3.10 9.18
N GLU A 48 19.59 2.75 10.27
CA GLU A 48 18.96 2.40 11.53
C GLU A 48 18.20 3.60 12.14
N GLN A 49 18.81 4.79 12.11
CA GLN A 49 18.21 6.02 12.67
C GLN A 49 16.91 6.44 11.98
N VAL A 50 16.78 6.22 10.68
CA VAL A 50 15.54 6.55 9.94
C VAL A 50 14.50 5.42 9.96
N GLY A 51 14.73 4.35 10.75
CA GLY A 51 13.82 3.22 10.90
C GLY A 51 13.75 2.36 9.63
N GLU A 52 14.88 2.16 8.97
CA GLU A 52 15.00 1.36 7.74
C GLU A 52 14.04 1.82 6.62
N ASN A 53 13.75 3.12 6.58
CA ASN A 53 12.90 3.72 5.57
C ASN A 53 13.76 4.30 4.42
N PRO A 54 13.79 3.68 3.24
CA PRO A 54 14.65 4.08 2.14
C PRO A 54 14.26 5.45 1.54
N VAL A 55 12.98 5.84 1.58
CA VAL A 55 12.53 7.14 1.09
C VAL A 55 13.08 8.24 1.99
N LYS A 56 12.94 8.08 3.31
CA LYS A 56 13.49 9.00 4.31
C LYS A 56 15.01 9.00 4.29
N PHE A 57 15.63 7.83 4.13
CA PHE A 57 17.07 7.67 3.99
C PHE A 57 17.63 8.50 2.83
N LEU A 58 17.08 8.33 1.62
CA LEU A 58 17.55 9.05 0.43
C LEU A 58 17.35 10.57 0.51
N ARG A 59 16.42 11.04 1.34
CA ARG A 59 16.21 12.47 1.61
C ARG A 59 17.16 13.05 2.64
N THR A 60 17.73 12.19 3.50
CA THR A 60 18.54 12.61 4.66
C THR A 60 20.03 12.39 4.44
N VAL A 61 20.42 11.35 3.68
CA VAL A 61 21.80 10.98 3.41
C VAL A 61 22.55 12.12 2.69
N SER A 62 23.80 12.35 3.07
CA SER A 62 24.60 13.43 2.51
C SER A 62 24.96 13.15 1.04
N LEU A 63 25.02 14.21 0.22
CA LEU A 63 25.46 14.12 -1.17
C LEU A 63 26.88 13.56 -1.30
N GLN A 64 27.75 13.89 -0.33
CA GLN A 64 29.12 13.37 -0.30
C GLN A 64 29.13 11.84 -0.20
N ARG A 65 28.34 11.25 0.72
CA ARG A 65 28.21 9.80 0.86
C ARG A 65 27.72 9.14 -0.43
N LEU A 66 26.68 9.72 -1.04
CA LEU A 66 26.14 9.23 -2.30
C LEU A 66 27.18 9.28 -3.43
N GLN A 67 27.99 10.35 -3.49
CA GLN A 67 29.05 10.48 -4.50
C GLN A 67 30.20 9.49 -4.28
N GLU A 68 30.61 9.27 -3.03
CA GLU A 68 31.61 8.26 -2.67
C GLU A 68 31.13 6.86 -3.06
N THR A 69 29.91 6.52 -2.67
CA THR A 69 29.27 5.23 -2.97
C THR A 69 29.13 5.00 -4.47
N SER A 70 28.75 6.03 -5.22
CA SER A 70 28.57 5.93 -6.69
C SER A 70 29.87 5.67 -7.47
N ARG A 71 31.04 5.73 -6.79
CA ARG A 71 32.36 5.43 -7.34
C ARG A 71 32.98 4.16 -6.77
N ASN A 72 32.28 3.48 -5.86
CA ASN A 72 32.75 2.25 -5.25
C ASN A 72 32.35 1.04 -6.13
N ASP A 73 33.34 0.37 -6.70
CA ASP A 73 33.14 -0.75 -7.63
C ASP A 73 32.39 -1.93 -6.98
N ASP A 74 32.64 -2.23 -5.70
CA ASP A 74 31.99 -3.35 -5.02
C ASP A 74 30.53 -3.03 -4.72
N TYR A 75 30.23 -1.78 -4.33
CA TYR A 75 28.86 -1.31 -4.21
C TYR A 75 28.11 -1.37 -5.54
N LEU A 76 28.74 -0.90 -6.63
CA LEU A 76 28.12 -0.92 -7.96
C LEU A 76 27.85 -2.34 -8.46
N LYS A 77 28.70 -3.31 -8.14
CA LYS A 77 28.43 -4.74 -8.45
C LYS A 77 27.17 -5.23 -7.74
N LEU A 78 27.04 -4.96 -6.42
CA LEU A 78 25.83 -5.31 -5.66
C LEU A 78 24.62 -4.60 -6.24
N TYR A 79 24.71 -3.31 -6.47
CA TYR A 79 23.64 -2.48 -7.02
C TYR A 79 23.12 -3.01 -8.36
N HIS A 80 24.02 -3.32 -9.30
CA HIS A 80 23.61 -3.87 -10.59
C HIS A 80 23.01 -5.27 -10.48
N SER A 81 23.52 -6.11 -9.58
CA SER A 81 22.96 -7.44 -9.32
C SER A 81 21.53 -7.34 -8.77
N VAL A 82 21.30 -6.45 -7.81
CA VAL A 82 19.95 -6.23 -7.25
C VAL A 82 18.99 -5.70 -8.30
N LEU A 83 19.41 -4.71 -9.10
CA LEU A 83 18.56 -4.17 -10.16
C LEU A 83 18.24 -5.21 -11.24
N GLN A 84 19.20 -6.03 -11.65
CA GLN A 84 18.94 -7.10 -12.60
C GLN A 84 17.90 -8.10 -12.08
N ARG A 85 17.96 -8.44 -10.80
CA ARG A 85 16.94 -9.30 -10.15
C ARG A 85 15.59 -8.62 -10.05
N PHE A 86 15.58 -7.32 -9.72
CA PHE A 86 14.36 -6.52 -9.67
C PHE A 86 13.70 -6.41 -11.05
N ASP A 87 14.46 -6.11 -12.09
CA ASP A 87 13.96 -6.03 -13.47
C ASP A 87 13.39 -7.37 -13.94
N ALA A 88 14.12 -8.47 -13.70
CA ALA A 88 13.64 -9.81 -14.01
C ALA A 88 12.36 -10.18 -13.20
N TYR A 89 12.30 -9.76 -11.94
CA TYR A 89 11.14 -9.94 -11.10
C TYR A 89 9.94 -9.17 -11.65
N MET A 90 10.09 -7.91 -12.04
CA MET A 90 9.03 -7.04 -12.51
C MET A 90 8.66 -7.25 -14.00
N ALA A 91 9.40 -8.05 -14.75
CA ALA A 91 9.17 -8.25 -16.17
C ALA A 91 7.76 -8.83 -16.44
N GLU A 92 7.07 -8.28 -17.45
CA GLU A 92 5.72 -8.73 -17.82
C GLU A 92 5.70 -10.18 -18.31
N ASP A 93 6.78 -10.64 -18.93
CA ASP A 93 6.97 -12.01 -19.43
C ASP A 93 7.57 -12.96 -18.38
N ALA A 94 7.82 -12.50 -17.15
CA ALA A 94 8.34 -13.33 -16.07
C ALA A 94 7.52 -14.62 -15.93
N ASP A 95 8.25 -15.74 -15.81
CA ASP A 95 7.67 -17.08 -15.63
C ASP A 95 7.22 -17.27 -14.18
N THR A 96 6.03 -16.77 -13.86
CA THR A 96 5.47 -16.83 -12.50
C THR A 96 4.73 -18.14 -12.23
N TRP A 97 4.54 -18.47 -10.95
CA TRP A 97 3.75 -19.62 -10.54
C TRP A 97 2.33 -19.58 -11.15
N PHE A 98 1.69 -18.41 -11.12
CA PHE A 98 0.33 -18.23 -11.65
C PHE A 98 0.25 -18.53 -13.13
N LYS A 99 1.19 -18.03 -13.93
CA LYS A 99 1.22 -18.30 -15.39
C LYS A 99 1.38 -19.80 -15.69
N ARG A 100 2.23 -20.50 -14.93
CA ARG A 100 2.46 -21.93 -15.11
C ARG A 100 1.26 -22.80 -14.67
N ASN A 101 0.61 -22.43 -13.56
CA ASN A 101 -0.40 -23.28 -12.93
C ASN A 101 -1.84 -22.87 -13.24
N SER A 102 -2.05 -21.72 -13.85
CA SER A 102 -3.38 -21.19 -14.22
C SER A 102 -3.41 -20.67 -15.66
N PRO A 103 -3.05 -21.50 -16.66
CA PRO A 103 -3.09 -21.09 -18.05
C PRO A 103 -4.52 -20.72 -18.47
N GLY A 104 -4.67 -19.59 -19.17
CA GLY A 104 -5.97 -19.08 -19.62
C GLY A 104 -6.73 -18.20 -18.62
N ARG A 105 -6.15 -17.94 -17.43
CA ARG A 105 -6.74 -17.04 -16.41
C ARG A 105 -6.04 -15.67 -16.32
N GLN A 106 -5.18 -15.31 -17.28
CA GLN A 106 -4.41 -14.06 -17.26
C GLN A 106 -5.27 -12.80 -17.32
N ASN A 107 -6.54 -12.93 -17.79
CA ASN A 107 -7.52 -11.84 -17.83
C ASN A 107 -8.35 -11.74 -16.53
N GLU A 108 -8.13 -12.61 -15.54
CA GLU A 108 -8.79 -12.50 -14.25
C GLU A 108 -8.07 -11.44 -13.39
N MET A 109 -8.84 -10.71 -12.58
CA MET A 109 -8.32 -9.69 -11.66
C MET A 109 -8.97 -9.87 -10.31
N ILE A 110 -8.16 -9.94 -9.26
CA ILE A 110 -8.60 -10.06 -7.87
C ILE A 110 -8.50 -8.70 -7.20
N ALA A 111 -9.63 -8.16 -6.75
CA ALA A 111 -9.64 -6.98 -5.88
C ALA A 111 -9.69 -7.43 -4.43
N TYR A 112 -8.64 -7.13 -3.66
CA TYR A 112 -8.49 -7.49 -2.26
C TYR A 112 -8.69 -6.28 -1.36
N PHE A 113 -9.76 -6.31 -0.55
CA PHE A 113 -10.16 -5.23 0.35
C PHE A 113 -9.74 -5.55 1.77
N SER A 114 -9.01 -4.65 2.41
CA SER A 114 -8.64 -4.75 3.82
C SER A 114 -8.59 -3.39 4.49
N ALA A 115 -8.95 -3.34 5.77
CA ALA A 115 -8.82 -2.13 6.58
C ALA A 115 -7.36 -1.78 6.85
N GLU A 116 -6.49 -2.78 6.90
CA GLU A 116 -5.10 -2.62 7.34
C GLU A 116 -4.17 -3.52 6.52
N PHE A 117 -2.93 -3.04 6.32
CA PHE A 117 -1.88 -3.75 5.60
C PHE A 117 -0.55 -3.61 6.34
N GLY A 118 -0.09 -4.69 6.97
CA GLY A 118 1.20 -4.78 7.65
C GLY A 118 2.31 -5.14 6.69
N LEU A 119 2.87 -4.15 6.00
CA LEU A 119 3.89 -4.34 4.98
C LEU A 119 5.30 -4.10 5.50
N HIS A 120 5.52 -2.96 6.14
CA HIS A 120 6.78 -2.54 6.74
C HIS A 120 6.55 -1.33 7.66
N GLU A 121 7.46 -1.12 8.63
CA GLU A 121 7.41 0.02 9.56
C GLU A 121 7.49 1.39 8.86
N ALA A 122 8.07 1.47 7.67
CA ALA A 122 8.06 2.68 6.85
C ALA A 122 6.65 3.11 6.39
N LEU A 123 5.65 2.23 6.55
CA LEU A 123 4.23 2.47 6.24
C LEU A 123 3.36 1.85 7.34
N PRO A 124 3.25 2.46 8.52
CA PRO A 124 2.59 1.89 9.70
C PRO A 124 1.06 2.05 9.62
N ILE A 125 0.42 1.37 8.65
CA ILE A 125 -1.04 1.37 8.41
C ILE A 125 -1.71 0.07 8.87
N TYR A 126 -1.21 -0.53 9.91
CA TYR A 126 -1.73 -1.75 10.52
C TYR A 126 -1.64 -1.71 12.04
N SER A 127 -2.36 -2.59 12.72
CA SER A 127 -2.33 -2.69 14.18
C SER A 127 -2.04 -4.10 14.70
N GLY A 128 -2.46 -5.13 14.01
CA GLY A 128 -2.39 -6.49 14.51
C GLY A 128 -2.30 -7.57 13.43
N GLY A 129 -2.68 -8.80 13.82
CA GLY A 129 -2.53 -10.00 12.97
C GLY A 129 -3.27 -9.93 11.64
N LEU A 130 -4.40 -9.22 11.59
CA LEU A 130 -5.16 -9.02 10.35
C LEU A 130 -4.36 -8.23 9.31
N GLY A 131 -3.66 -7.18 9.76
CA GLY A 131 -2.79 -6.39 8.91
C GLY A 131 -1.57 -7.17 8.43
N ILE A 132 -0.96 -7.95 9.32
CA ILE A 132 0.16 -8.84 8.96
C ILE A 132 -0.28 -9.86 7.91
N LEU A 133 -1.43 -10.52 8.09
CA LEU A 133 -2.01 -11.41 7.09
C LEU A 133 -2.20 -10.72 5.73
N SER A 134 -2.76 -9.51 5.72
CA SER A 134 -2.98 -8.74 4.49
C SER A 134 -1.67 -8.37 3.79
N GLY A 135 -0.66 -7.98 4.56
CA GLY A 135 0.67 -7.65 4.06
C GLY A 135 1.36 -8.86 3.44
N ASP A 136 1.39 -9.99 4.16
CA ASP A 136 1.98 -11.24 3.70
C ASP A 136 1.25 -11.78 2.47
N HIS A 137 -0.09 -11.68 2.45
CA HIS A 137 -0.90 -12.05 1.29
C HIS A 137 -0.53 -11.23 0.04
N CYS A 138 -0.32 -9.92 0.18
CA CYS A 138 0.12 -9.07 -0.95
C CYS A 138 1.53 -9.42 -1.42
N LYS A 139 2.47 -9.68 -0.52
CA LYS A 139 3.85 -10.07 -0.85
C LYS A 139 3.88 -11.42 -1.57
N GLU A 140 3.19 -12.43 -1.04
CA GLU A 140 3.10 -13.75 -1.65
C GLU A 140 2.37 -13.71 -3.00
N ALA A 141 1.26 -12.97 -3.10
CA ALA A 141 0.56 -12.76 -4.38
C ALA A 141 1.47 -12.14 -5.43
N SER A 142 2.33 -11.20 -5.01
CA SER A 142 3.35 -10.60 -5.87
C SER A 142 4.38 -11.62 -6.35
N ASP A 143 4.92 -12.46 -5.45
CA ASP A 143 5.92 -13.49 -5.79
C ASP A 143 5.32 -14.56 -6.70
N MET A 144 4.09 -14.96 -6.45
CA MET A 144 3.35 -15.89 -7.30
C MET A 144 2.92 -15.30 -8.66
N GLY A 145 2.94 -13.97 -8.81
CA GLY A 145 2.46 -13.26 -10.00
C GLY A 145 0.95 -13.31 -10.17
N LEU A 146 0.19 -13.33 -9.05
CA LEU A 146 -1.26 -13.25 -9.10
C LEU A 146 -1.71 -11.87 -9.58
N PRO A 147 -2.76 -11.77 -10.43
CA PRO A 147 -3.35 -10.52 -10.87
C PRO A 147 -4.19 -9.90 -9.72
N LEU A 148 -3.51 -9.38 -8.70
CA LEU A 148 -4.12 -8.86 -7.50
C LEU A 148 -3.90 -7.35 -7.38
N VAL A 149 -4.97 -6.64 -7.03
CA VAL A 149 -4.95 -5.23 -6.63
C VAL A 149 -5.56 -5.09 -5.25
N GLY A 150 -4.87 -4.39 -4.35
CA GLY A 150 -5.35 -4.15 -3.00
C GLY A 150 -6.05 -2.79 -2.86
N VAL A 151 -7.02 -2.72 -1.94
CA VAL A 151 -7.77 -1.51 -1.60
C VAL A 151 -7.88 -1.36 -0.10
N GLY A 152 -7.57 -0.18 0.42
CA GLY A 152 -7.62 0.11 1.85
C GLY A 152 -7.66 1.60 2.17
N PHE A 153 -7.28 1.93 3.39
CA PHE A 153 -7.12 3.31 3.85
C PHE A 153 -5.64 3.66 4.05
N LEU A 154 -5.31 4.90 3.78
CA LEU A 154 -4.07 5.51 4.22
C LEU A 154 -4.34 6.28 5.52
N TYR A 155 -3.95 5.71 6.64
CA TYR A 155 -4.13 6.33 7.95
C TYR A 155 -2.98 7.30 8.25
N PRO A 156 -3.22 8.62 8.33
CA PRO A 156 -2.18 9.58 8.69
C PRO A 156 -1.70 9.44 10.13
N GLN A 157 -2.49 8.85 11.00
CA GLN A 157 -2.10 8.45 12.34
C GLN A 157 -2.21 6.92 12.40
N GLY A 158 -1.10 6.22 12.32
CA GLY A 158 -1.05 4.77 12.45
C GLY A 158 -1.63 4.27 13.77
N TYR A 159 -1.38 3.03 14.12
CA TYR A 159 -1.69 2.55 15.47
C TYR A 159 -0.80 3.28 16.49
N PHE A 160 -1.31 3.47 17.72
CA PHE A 160 -0.58 4.23 18.74
C PHE A 160 0.71 3.56 19.16
N THR A 161 1.73 4.37 19.43
CA THR A 161 2.95 3.92 20.13
C THR A 161 2.71 4.01 21.64
N GLN A 162 2.98 2.91 22.32
CA GLN A 162 2.86 2.85 23.79
C GLN A 162 4.08 3.46 24.45
N GLN A 163 3.87 4.45 25.31
CA GLN A 163 4.93 5.03 26.14
C GLN A 163 4.58 4.91 27.61
N ILE A 164 5.58 4.62 28.43
CA ILE A 164 5.44 4.66 29.89
C ILE A 164 5.93 6.02 30.38
N ASN A 165 5.05 6.77 31.01
CA ASN A 165 5.40 8.07 31.57
C ASN A 165 6.23 7.96 32.87
N ALA A 166 6.75 9.08 33.36
CA ALA A 166 7.59 9.14 34.57
C ALA A 166 6.88 8.64 35.85
N LYS A 167 5.56 8.51 35.85
CA LYS A 167 4.74 7.98 36.97
C LYS A 167 4.42 6.50 36.82
N GLY A 168 4.94 5.82 35.79
CA GLY A 168 4.65 4.42 35.50
C GLY A 168 3.30 4.18 34.81
N GLY A 169 2.57 5.24 34.41
CA GLY A 169 1.33 5.15 33.66
C GLY A 169 1.58 4.96 32.15
N GLN A 170 0.73 4.18 31.52
CA GLN A 170 0.76 4.00 30.07
C GLN A 170 0.10 5.21 29.37
N GLU A 171 0.79 5.72 28.34
CA GLU A 171 0.27 6.76 27.44
C GLU A 171 0.29 6.24 26.00
N ALA A 172 -0.77 6.54 25.25
CA ALA A 172 -0.88 6.25 23.82
C ALA A 172 -0.46 7.50 23.04
N ILE A 173 0.63 7.39 22.28
CA ILE A 173 1.12 8.47 21.43
C ILE A 173 0.75 8.17 19.99
N TYR A 174 0.11 9.12 19.33
CA TYR A 174 -0.25 9.06 17.91
C TYR A 174 0.67 10.02 17.14
N GLU A 175 1.59 9.45 16.40
CA GLU A 175 2.45 10.23 15.51
C GLU A 175 1.79 10.37 14.15
N LYS A 176 1.80 11.59 13.59
CA LYS A 176 1.31 11.82 12.23
C LYS A 176 2.39 11.41 11.24
N ILE A 177 2.05 10.50 10.35
CA ILE A 177 2.93 10.05 9.26
C ILE A 177 3.14 11.21 8.28
N ASP A 178 4.39 11.53 7.98
CA ASP A 178 4.72 12.38 6.85
C ASP A 178 4.74 11.55 5.56
N PHE A 179 3.66 11.64 4.79
CA PHE A 179 3.56 10.90 3.53
C PHE A 179 4.60 11.29 2.48
N SER A 180 5.27 12.42 2.64
CA SER A 180 6.41 12.76 1.80
C SER A 180 7.62 11.85 2.05
N GLU A 181 7.70 11.22 3.23
CA GLU A 181 8.73 10.25 3.63
C GLU A 181 8.25 8.79 3.48
N ALA A 182 7.01 8.56 3.05
CA ALA A 182 6.46 7.21 2.83
C ALA A 182 6.62 6.78 1.36
N PRO A 183 6.67 5.47 1.08
CA PRO A 183 6.72 4.93 -0.29
C PRO A 183 5.35 5.01 -0.99
N ALA A 184 4.73 6.17 -0.92
CA ALA A 184 3.40 6.45 -1.43
C ALA A 184 3.44 7.55 -2.49
N THR A 185 2.72 7.36 -3.58
CA THR A 185 2.53 8.36 -4.63
C THR A 185 1.04 8.61 -4.84
N GLN A 186 0.66 9.79 -5.31
CA GLN A 186 -0.73 10.04 -5.64
C GLN A 186 -1.14 9.18 -6.84
N ALA A 187 -2.28 8.49 -6.74
CA ALA A 187 -2.82 7.74 -7.85
C ALA A 187 -3.35 8.69 -8.93
N VAL A 188 -3.09 8.36 -10.19
CA VAL A 188 -3.57 9.10 -11.35
C VAL A 188 -4.40 8.19 -12.24
N ASP A 189 -5.42 8.76 -12.89
CA ASP A 189 -6.22 8.09 -13.90
C ASP A 189 -5.41 7.88 -15.22
N PRO A 190 -5.96 7.17 -16.21
CA PRO A 190 -5.28 6.98 -17.50
C PRO A 190 -4.95 8.30 -18.24
N GLU A 191 -5.65 9.37 -17.95
CA GLU A 191 -5.42 10.72 -18.49
C GLU A 191 -4.33 11.50 -17.72
N GLY A 192 -3.85 10.98 -16.59
CA GLY A 192 -2.83 11.58 -15.74
C GLY A 192 -3.37 12.53 -14.66
N ASN A 193 -4.68 12.58 -14.44
CA ASN A 193 -5.27 13.41 -13.40
C ASN A 193 -5.28 12.68 -12.04
N PRO A 194 -5.09 13.41 -10.93
CA PRO A 194 -5.22 12.84 -9.59
C PRO A 194 -6.60 12.23 -9.34
N VAL A 195 -6.63 10.99 -8.89
CA VAL A 195 -7.88 10.30 -8.58
C VAL A 195 -8.44 10.78 -7.25
N VAL A 196 -9.66 11.31 -7.31
CA VAL A 196 -10.51 11.63 -6.15
C VAL A 196 -11.87 10.98 -6.36
N VAL A 197 -12.30 10.19 -5.41
CA VAL A 197 -13.59 9.50 -5.42
C VAL A 197 -14.49 10.04 -4.31
N HIS A 198 -15.77 9.71 -4.35
CA HIS A 198 -16.71 10.16 -3.32
C HIS A 198 -17.71 9.07 -2.95
N VAL A 199 -18.34 9.23 -1.79
CA VAL A 199 -19.44 8.41 -1.29
C VAL A 199 -20.50 9.31 -0.72
N ASP A 200 -21.78 9.03 -1.04
CA ASP A 200 -22.91 9.71 -0.45
C ASP A 200 -23.31 8.98 0.83
N LEU A 201 -23.13 9.63 1.96
CA LEU A 201 -23.63 9.23 3.27
C LEU A 201 -24.92 10.01 3.59
N PRO A 202 -25.73 9.59 4.56
CA PRO A 202 -26.94 10.31 4.92
C PRO A 202 -26.69 11.80 5.20
N GLY A 203 -27.25 12.66 4.32
CA GLY A 203 -27.18 14.11 4.44
C GLY A 203 -25.85 14.77 4.02
N ARG A 204 -24.85 14.01 3.51
CA ARG A 204 -23.55 14.56 3.11
C ARG A 204 -22.83 13.69 2.09
N THR A 205 -21.92 14.28 1.34
CA THR A 205 -21.01 13.57 0.44
C THR A 205 -19.58 13.61 1.01
N VAL A 206 -18.93 12.46 1.08
CA VAL A 206 -17.54 12.31 1.56
C VAL A 206 -16.62 12.03 0.38
N TYR A 207 -15.57 12.80 0.26
CA TYR A 207 -14.54 12.68 -0.78
C TYR A 207 -13.30 11.98 -0.22
N ALA A 208 -12.61 11.21 -1.06
CA ALA A 208 -11.32 10.60 -0.73
C ALA A 208 -10.36 10.74 -1.91
N LYS A 209 -9.16 11.25 -1.65
CA LYS A 209 -8.04 11.16 -2.59
C LYS A 209 -7.42 9.78 -2.48
N VAL A 210 -6.78 9.34 -3.55
CA VAL A 210 -6.25 7.98 -3.65
C VAL A 210 -4.73 8.03 -3.75
N TRP A 211 -4.09 7.19 -2.94
CA TRP A 211 -2.65 6.97 -2.94
C TRP A 211 -2.34 5.60 -3.53
N LYS A 212 -1.21 5.51 -4.23
CA LYS A 212 -0.68 4.28 -4.81
C LYS A 212 0.56 3.84 -4.06
N ILE A 213 0.58 2.56 -3.65
CA ILE A 213 1.73 1.88 -3.05
C ILE A 213 2.09 0.70 -3.94
N GLN A 214 3.35 0.52 -4.26
CA GLN A 214 3.82 -0.62 -5.05
C GLN A 214 4.39 -1.69 -4.12
N VAL A 215 3.84 -2.91 -4.16
CA VAL A 215 4.24 -4.07 -3.37
C VAL A 215 4.73 -5.17 -4.32
N GLY A 216 5.97 -5.06 -4.79
CA GLY A 216 6.43 -5.88 -5.90
C GLY A 216 5.57 -5.65 -7.13
N ARG A 217 4.91 -6.70 -7.66
CA ARG A 217 3.96 -6.64 -8.78
C ARG A 217 2.57 -6.16 -8.39
N VAL A 218 2.19 -6.35 -7.13
CA VAL A 218 0.88 -5.96 -6.59
C VAL A 218 0.84 -4.45 -6.39
N VAL A 219 -0.27 -3.84 -6.74
CA VAL A 219 -0.54 -2.42 -6.47
C VAL A 219 -1.58 -2.32 -5.36
N LEU A 220 -1.31 -1.46 -4.38
CA LEU A 220 -2.25 -1.08 -3.34
C LEU A 220 -2.76 0.33 -3.61
N TYR A 221 -4.07 0.52 -3.56
CA TYR A 221 -4.73 1.82 -3.58
C TYR A 221 -5.34 2.13 -2.23
N LEU A 222 -4.85 3.20 -1.61
CA LEU A 222 -5.21 3.59 -0.25
C LEU A 222 -5.95 4.93 -0.28
N MET A 223 -7.14 4.95 0.30
CA MET A 223 -8.00 6.13 0.34
C MET A 223 -7.69 7.00 1.56
N ASP A 224 -7.70 8.32 1.36
CA ASP A 224 -7.45 9.33 2.37
C ASP A 224 -8.56 10.39 2.30
N THR A 225 -9.36 10.48 3.36
CA THR A 225 -10.47 11.43 3.44
C THR A 225 -10.05 12.83 3.92
N ASP A 226 -8.77 13.05 4.28
CA ASP A 226 -8.26 14.36 4.65
C ASP A 226 -8.07 15.24 3.39
N VAL A 227 -9.19 15.72 2.86
CA VAL A 227 -9.29 16.61 1.70
C VAL A 227 -10.12 17.86 2.03
N GLU A 228 -9.85 18.97 1.36
CA GLU A 228 -10.49 20.27 1.66
C GLU A 228 -12.00 20.27 1.41
N GLN A 229 -12.49 19.42 0.51
CA GLN A 229 -13.91 19.29 0.18
C GLN A 229 -14.74 18.73 1.35
N ASN A 230 -14.10 18.03 2.28
CA ASN A 230 -14.76 17.40 3.41
C ASN A 230 -14.89 18.32 4.62
N ALA A 231 -16.03 18.19 5.33
CA ALA A 231 -16.17 18.74 6.67
C ALA A 231 -15.16 18.09 7.63
N HIS A 232 -14.83 18.76 8.74
CA HIS A 232 -13.82 18.29 9.69
C HIS A 232 -14.06 16.85 10.16
N GLN A 233 -15.30 16.51 10.51
CA GLN A 233 -15.67 15.15 10.97
C GLN A 233 -15.42 14.08 9.90
N ASP A 234 -15.61 14.41 8.61
CA ASP A 234 -15.44 13.48 7.51
C ASP A 234 -13.96 13.34 7.11
N ARG A 235 -13.15 14.38 7.33
CA ARG A 235 -11.68 14.31 7.20
C ARG A 235 -11.06 13.35 8.21
N GLU A 236 -11.70 13.16 9.37
CA GLU A 236 -11.25 12.26 10.42
C GLU A 236 -11.59 10.77 10.16
N LEU A 237 -12.38 10.45 9.12
CA LEU A 237 -12.77 9.07 8.82
C LEU A 237 -11.57 8.16 8.50
N SER A 238 -10.56 8.67 7.81
CA SER A 238 -9.30 7.95 7.58
C SER A 238 -8.20 8.32 8.58
N ALA A 239 -8.48 9.11 9.63
CA ALA A 239 -7.42 9.59 10.52
C ALA A 239 -6.74 8.48 11.30
N ARG A 240 -7.51 7.49 11.78
CA ARG A 240 -7.03 6.41 12.65
C ARG A 240 -7.66 5.07 12.30
N LEU A 241 -6.82 4.05 12.36
CA LEU A 241 -7.27 2.66 12.33
C LEU A 241 -8.05 2.33 13.63
N TYR A 242 -9.26 1.78 13.48
CA TYR A 242 -10.16 1.43 14.59
C TYR A 242 -10.51 2.59 15.55
N GLY A 243 -10.36 3.83 15.10
CA GLY A 243 -10.77 5.01 15.85
C GLY A 243 -12.27 5.27 15.82
N GLY A 244 -12.77 6.02 16.82
CA GLY A 244 -14.16 6.51 16.85
C GLY A 244 -15.19 5.53 17.40
N ASP A 245 -16.46 5.94 17.26
CA ASP A 245 -17.64 5.19 17.67
C ASP A 245 -18.20 4.28 16.56
N SER A 246 -19.36 3.68 16.82
CA SER A 246 -20.01 2.77 15.84
C SER A 246 -20.42 3.48 14.55
N GLU A 247 -20.81 4.76 14.61
CA GLU A 247 -21.20 5.54 13.43
C GLU A 247 -19.99 5.82 12.54
N MET A 248 -18.84 6.17 13.13
CA MET A 248 -17.59 6.35 12.41
C MET A 248 -17.16 5.05 11.74
N ARG A 249 -17.24 3.92 12.44
CA ARG A 249 -16.87 2.60 11.89
C ARG A 249 -17.74 2.21 10.70
N ILE A 250 -19.06 2.37 10.80
CA ILE A 250 -19.98 2.14 9.68
C ILE A 250 -19.63 3.07 8.51
N SER A 251 -19.36 4.35 8.78
CA SER A 251 -18.96 5.31 7.72
C SER A 251 -17.65 4.90 7.04
N GLN A 252 -16.67 4.41 7.80
CA GLN A 252 -15.43 3.84 7.22
C GLN A 252 -15.73 2.65 6.32
N GLU A 253 -16.62 1.73 6.74
CA GLU A 253 -17.03 0.58 5.94
C GLU A 253 -17.68 1.00 4.62
N TYR A 254 -18.56 1.99 4.64
CA TYR A 254 -19.17 2.56 3.43
C TYR A 254 -18.12 3.19 2.51
N VAL A 255 -17.20 3.96 3.07
CA VAL A 255 -16.11 4.58 2.26
C VAL A 255 -15.24 3.48 1.67
N LEU A 256 -14.77 2.50 2.45
CA LEU A 256 -13.92 1.44 1.92
C LEU A 256 -14.64 0.62 0.83
N GLY A 257 -15.85 0.19 1.09
CA GLY A 257 -16.60 -0.64 0.15
C GLY A 257 -16.98 0.10 -1.13
N ILE A 258 -17.63 1.26 -1.03
CA ILE A 258 -18.16 2.00 -2.19
C ILE A 258 -17.06 2.79 -2.90
N ALA A 259 -16.31 3.63 -2.15
CA ALA A 259 -15.26 4.42 -2.77
C ALA A 259 -14.12 3.53 -3.29
N GLY A 260 -13.85 2.38 -2.65
CA GLY A 260 -12.87 1.41 -3.13
C GLY A 260 -13.23 0.85 -4.52
N VAL A 261 -14.50 0.50 -4.73
CA VAL A 261 -14.98 0.07 -6.06
C VAL A 261 -14.87 1.20 -7.08
N ARG A 262 -15.30 2.41 -6.70
CA ARG A 262 -15.20 3.60 -7.56
C ARG A 262 -13.73 3.94 -7.90
N THR A 263 -12.83 3.75 -6.95
CA THR A 263 -11.38 3.91 -7.15
C THR A 263 -10.87 2.97 -8.24
N LEU A 264 -11.17 1.67 -8.13
CA LEU A 264 -10.72 0.68 -9.12
C LEU A 264 -11.26 1.00 -10.52
N ARG A 265 -12.53 1.39 -10.62
CA ARG A 265 -13.14 1.79 -11.90
C ARG A 265 -12.51 3.05 -12.50
N ALA A 266 -12.28 4.09 -11.68
CA ALA A 266 -11.62 5.31 -12.11
C ALA A 266 -10.20 5.07 -12.63
N LEU A 267 -9.55 4.02 -12.14
CA LEU A 267 -8.23 3.56 -12.55
C LEU A 267 -8.25 2.56 -13.71
N GLY A 268 -9.44 2.22 -14.24
CA GLY A 268 -9.59 1.30 -15.36
C GLY A 268 -9.53 -0.19 -15.00
N TYR A 269 -9.63 -0.54 -13.72
CA TYR A 269 -9.68 -1.95 -13.28
C TYR A 269 -11.09 -2.52 -13.37
N GLU A 270 -11.20 -3.75 -13.87
CA GLU A 270 -12.43 -4.54 -13.92
C GLU A 270 -12.24 -5.88 -13.18
N PRO A 271 -12.32 -5.89 -11.85
CA PRO A 271 -12.11 -7.10 -11.08
C PRO A 271 -13.15 -8.18 -11.40
N THR A 272 -12.68 -9.40 -11.60
CA THR A 272 -13.52 -10.60 -11.77
C THR A 272 -13.77 -11.33 -10.46
N VAL A 273 -12.93 -11.07 -9.44
CA VAL A 273 -13.03 -11.61 -8.08
C VAL A 273 -12.92 -10.48 -7.06
N TRP A 274 -13.83 -10.48 -6.11
CA TRP A 274 -13.86 -9.55 -4.98
C TRP A 274 -13.55 -10.32 -3.70
N HIS A 275 -12.37 -10.09 -3.13
CA HIS A 275 -11.92 -10.72 -1.91
C HIS A 275 -11.93 -9.70 -0.76
N MET A 276 -12.73 -9.95 0.25
CA MET A 276 -12.82 -9.10 1.43
C MET A 276 -12.12 -9.77 2.61
N ASN A 277 -11.17 -9.08 3.19
CA ASN A 277 -10.53 -9.51 4.43
C ASN A 277 -11.42 -9.10 5.60
N GLU A 278 -12.08 -10.06 6.23
CA GLU A 278 -13.21 -9.95 7.16
C GLU A 278 -14.56 -9.50 6.55
N GLY A 279 -15.67 -9.88 7.23
CA GLY A 279 -17.04 -9.61 6.77
C GLY A 279 -17.55 -8.18 6.98
N LEU A 280 -16.75 -7.30 7.59
CA LEU A 280 -17.16 -5.93 7.98
C LEU A 280 -17.40 -5.00 6.76
N TRP A 281 -16.84 -5.32 5.60
CA TRP A 281 -16.91 -4.47 4.40
C TRP A 281 -18.05 -4.81 3.44
N ALA A 282 -18.76 -5.89 3.73
CA ALA A 282 -19.87 -6.38 2.93
C ALA A 282 -21.03 -5.38 2.74
N PRO A 283 -21.45 -4.59 3.76
CA PRO A 283 -22.53 -3.62 3.61
C PRO A 283 -22.25 -2.55 2.56
N GLY A 284 -21.00 -2.08 2.47
CA GLY A 284 -20.61 -1.05 1.49
C GLY A 284 -20.69 -1.51 0.04
N LEU A 285 -20.36 -2.77 -0.23
CA LEU A 285 -20.47 -3.35 -1.58
C LEU A 285 -21.92 -3.71 -1.95
N ALA A 286 -22.80 -3.89 -0.97
CA ALA A 286 -24.21 -4.27 -1.17
C ALA A 286 -25.16 -3.07 -1.19
N ALA A 287 -24.69 -1.83 -0.93
CA ALA A 287 -25.55 -0.67 -0.81
C ALA A 287 -26.29 -0.35 -2.14
N PRO A 288 -27.61 -0.05 -2.11
CA PRO A 288 -28.37 0.36 -3.28
C PRO A 288 -27.77 1.63 -3.91
N GLY A 289 -27.66 1.64 -5.24
CA GLY A 289 -27.10 2.79 -5.99
C GLY A 289 -25.57 2.76 -6.14
N THR A 290 -24.89 1.73 -5.65
CA THR A 290 -23.53 1.43 -6.07
C THR A 290 -23.62 0.71 -7.43
N ASP A 291 -22.81 1.16 -8.38
CA ASP A 291 -22.58 0.36 -9.59
C ASP A 291 -21.74 -0.92 -9.27
N ALA A 292 -21.49 -1.19 -7.99
CA ALA A 292 -20.92 -2.45 -7.56
C ALA A 292 -21.93 -3.56 -7.75
N PRO A 293 -21.53 -4.73 -8.24
CA PRO A 293 -22.40 -5.90 -8.22
C PRO A 293 -22.91 -6.10 -6.80
N SER A 294 -24.22 -6.38 -6.64
CA SER A 294 -24.77 -6.66 -5.31
C SER A 294 -24.02 -7.83 -4.68
N LEU A 295 -23.95 -7.89 -3.34
CA LEU A 295 -23.41 -9.08 -2.64
C LEU A 295 -24.02 -10.38 -3.20
N LEU A 296 -25.30 -10.35 -3.60
CA LEU A 296 -25.99 -11.44 -4.26
C LEU A 296 -25.40 -11.76 -5.64
N GLU A 297 -24.91 -10.77 -6.38
CA GLU A 297 -24.23 -10.96 -7.68
C GLU A 297 -22.77 -11.40 -7.51
N ILE A 298 -22.08 -10.85 -6.50
CA ILE A 298 -20.75 -11.30 -6.09
C ILE A 298 -20.82 -12.76 -5.61
N CYS A 299 -21.83 -13.10 -4.81
CA CYS A 299 -22.08 -14.48 -4.35
C CYS A 299 -22.70 -15.37 -5.44
N ARG A 300 -23.40 -14.80 -6.44
CA ARG A 300 -24.02 -15.53 -7.58
C ARG A 300 -23.13 -15.61 -8.82
N GLY A 301 -22.02 -14.89 -8.87
CA GLY A 301 -20.99 -15.13 -9.89
C GLY A 301 -20.71 -16.62 -9.96
N PRO A 302 -20.33 -17.20 -11.11
CA PRO A 302 -20.31 -18.64 -11.31
C PRO A 302 -19.54 -19.31 -10.18
N THR A 303 -20.29 -19.86 -9.22
CA THR A 303 -19.86 -20.38 -7.91
C THR A 303 -18.76 -21.44 -8.00
N ARG A 304 -18.48 -21.97 -9.17
CA ARG A 304 -17.32 -22.81 -9.47
C ARG A 304 -16.03 -22.01 -9.65
N ARG A 305 -16.04 -20.88 -10.38
CA ARG A 305 -14.80 -20.10 -10.64
C ARG A 305 -14.18 -19.52 -9.38
N ASN A 306 -15.01 -18.96 -8.48
CA ASN A 306 -14.50 -18.37 -7.23
C ASN A 306 -13.91 -19.46 -6.31
N ARG A 307 -14.57 -20.61 -6.14
CA ARG A 307 -14.03 -21.70 -5.30
C ARG A 307 -12.71 -22.27 -5.82
N ASP A 308 -12.54 -22.35 -7.13
CA ASP A 308 -11.31 -22.91 -7.70
C ASP A 308 -10.12 -21.97 -7.53
N LEU A 309 -10.34 -20.64 -7.61
CA LEU A 309 -9.28 -19.65 -7.39
C LEU A 309 -8.90 -19.55 -5.90
N TYR A 310 -9.87 -19.55 -4.98
CA TYR A 310 -9.62 -19.64 -3.53
C TYR A 310 -8.90 -20.95 -3.16
N GLY A 311 -9.31 -22.07 -3.74
CA GLY A 311 -8.64 -23.35 -3.53
C GLY A 311 -7.20 -23.39 -4.05
N LEU A 312 -6.84 -22.58 -5.04
CA LEU A 312 -5.47 -22.43 -5.51
C LEU A 312 -4.64 -21.55 -4.57
N ILE A 313 -5.22 -20.45 -4.06
CA ILE A 313 -4.58 -19.55 -3.10
C ILE A 313 -4.34 -20.28 -1.77
N ASP A 314 -5.34 -20.97 -1.23
CA ASP A 314 -5.22 -21.76 0.00
C ASP A 314 -4.15 -22.86 -0.12
N LYS A 315 -4.07 -23.55 -1.27
CA LYS A 315 -3.06 -24.58 -1.52
C LYS A 315 -1.65 -24.04 -1.66
N ALA A 316 -1.49 -22.79 -2.09
CA ALA A 316 -0.20 -22.17 -2.25
C ALA A 316 0.35 -21.60 -0.94
N ILE A 317 -0.52 -20.97 -0.12
CA ILE A 317 -0.16 -20.35 1.15
C ILE A 317 0.03 -21.39 2.26
N CYS A 318 -0.72 -22.50 2.26
CA CYS A 318 -0.69 -23.54 3.29
C CYS A 318 0.32 -24.67 3.03
N ARG A 319 1.32 -24.51 2.15
CA ARG A 319 2.39 -25.52 2.04
C ARG A 319 3.38 -25.33 3.19
N PRO A 320 3.57 -26.34 4.07
CA PRO A 320 4.70 -26.30 4.99
C PRO A 320 5.99 -26.31 4.17
N SER A 321 6.90 -25.43 4.57
CA SER A 321 8.29 -25.30 4.08
C SER A 321 9.06 -26.61 4.21
#